data_3e38f9e1bb02e7c98561a1f2485d75f3
#
_entry.id   3e38f9e1bb02e7c98561a1f2485d75f3
#
_cell.length_a   1.000
_cell.length_b   1.000
_cell.length_c   1.000
_cell.angle_alpha   90.00
_cell.angle_beta   90.00
_cell.angle_gamma   90.00
#
_symmetry.space_group_name_H-M   'P 1'
#
loop_
_entity.id
_entity.type
_entity.pdbx_description
1 polymer ?
#
loop_
_entity_poly.entity_id
_entity_poly.type
_entity_poly.pdbx_seq_one_letter_code
_entity_poly.pdbx_strand_id
1 'polypeptide(L)'
;LSVVGLAFSLALQNFLSNVAGGIQLLASHPFSVGDFVDVGVCAGTVEEIGMFYTKITTPDNKLVQLPNSAIVTANITNFSAHPTRRVELKVSAAYDAPTGQVAALLVKLAGEHPLVLADPEPAVHVEEYGDSAICYVMRVWCANDDYWTVYYDLLDGFKPAFDQAGVEMTYPHVNVHMVGR
;
A
#
# COMPACT_ATOMS: atom_id res chain seq x y z
N LEU A 1 -6.91 23.43 48.80
CA LEU A 1 -7.61 22.26 48.19
C LEU A 1 -7.61 22.30 46.66
N SER A 2 -7.77 23.50 46.02
CA SER A 2 -7.83 23.61 44.53
C SER A 2 -6.50 23.28 43.82
N VAL A 3 -5.36 23.68 44.39
CA VAL A 3 -4.03 23.42 43.79
C VAL A 3 -3.68 21.92 43.80
N VAL A 4 -3.99 21.22 44.90
CA VAL A 4 -3.79 19.78 45.03
C VAL A 4 -4.71 19.02 44.03
N GLY A 5 -5.96 19.46 43.88
CA GLY A 5 -6.88 18.88 42.91
C GLY A 5 -6.42 19.07 41.47
N LEU A 6 -5.87 20.22 41.11
CA LEU A 6 -5.31 20.48 39.79
C LEU A 6 -4.09 19.60 39.52
N ALA A 7 -3.15 19.49 40.47
CA ALA A 7 -1.97 18.64 40.36
C ALA A 7 -2.35 17.16 40.14
N PHE A 8 -3.34 16.68 40.91
CA PHE A 8 -3.86 15.32 40.77
C PHE A 8 -4.54 15.08 39.40
N SER A 9 -5.33 16.04 38.93
CA SER A 9 -5.97 15.97 37.61
C SER A 9 -4.94 15.90 36.47
N LEU A 10 -3.87 16.71 36.52
CA LEU A 10 -2.79 16.69 35.55
C LEU A 10 -2.01 15.38 35.60
N ALA A 11 -1.78 14.81 36.79
CA ALA A 11 -1.09 13.53 36.92
C ALA A 11 -1.88 12.34 36.32
N LEU A 12 -3.22 12.40 36.36
CA LEU A 12 -4.09 11.35 35.83
C LEU A 12 -4.50 11.56 34.36
N GLN A 13 -4.21 12.72 33.77
CA GLN A 13 -4.68 13.09 32.42
C GLN A 13 -4.34 12.04 31.37
N ASN A 14 -3.08 11.58 31.31
CA ASN A 14 -2.66 10.59 30.32
C ASN A 14 -3.32 9.22 30.54
N PHE A 15 -3.53 8.85 31.78
CA PHE A 15 -4.21 7.61 32.13
C PHE A 15 -5.67 7.63 31.63
N LEU A 16 -6.40 8.68 31.98
CA LEU A 16 -7.80 8.84 31.58
C LEU A 16 -7.95 8.98 30.06
N SER A 17 -7.03 9.67 29.38
CA SER A 17 -7.02 9.80 27.92
C SER A 17 -6.85 8.45 27.22
N ASN A 18 -6.00 7.57 27.73
CA ASN A 18 -5.83 6.23 27.16
C ASN A 18 -7.04 5.33 27.38
N VAL A 19 -7.67 5.40 28.55
CA VAL A 19 -8.93 4.67 28.83
C VAL A 19 -10.04 5.15 27.89
N ALA A 20 -10.21 6.47 27.77
CA ALA A 20 -11.20 7.04 26.86
C ALA A 20 -10.92 6.64 25.40
N GLY A 21 -9.64 6.65 24.98
CA GLY A 21 -9.23 6.17 23.67
C GLY A 21 -9.56 4.70 23.45
N GLY A 22 -9.31 3.82 24.43
CA GLY A 22 -9.66 2.41 24.36
C GLY A 22 -11.17 2.18 24.20
N ILE A 23 -11.99 2.90 24.99
CA ILE A 23 -13.45 2.87 24.86
C ILE A 23 -13.88 3.36 23.47
N GLN A 24 -13.28 4.45 22.98
CA GLN A 24 -13.58 4.99 21.66
C GLN A 24 -13.26 4.00 20.54
N LEU A 25 -12.09 3.34 20.56
CA LEU A 25 -11.71 2.32 19.58
C LEU A 25 -12.69 1.14 19.58
N LEU A 26 -13.08 0.67 20.77
CA LEU A 26 -14.04 -0.42 20.93
C LEU A 26 -15.47 -0.04 20.54
N ALA A 27 -15.85 1.24 20.64
CA ALA A 27 -17.19 1.72 20.29
C ALA A 27 -17.32 2.08 18.80
N SER A 28 -16.30 2.71 18.21
CA SER A 28 -16.31 3.16 16.81
C SER A 28 -15.85 2.09 15.81
N HIS A 29 -15.13 1.05 16.27
CA HIS A 29 -14.61 -0.07 15.46
C HIS A 29 -13.92 0.37 14.16
N PRO A 30 -12.93 1.26 14.20
CA PRO A 30 -12.21 1.64 12.98
C PRO A 30 -11.41 0.48 12.41
N PHE A 31 -11.10 -0.51 13.24
CA PHE A 31 -10.47 -1.79 12.91
C PHE A 31 -10.84 -2.85 13.97
N SER A 32 -10.60 -4.09 13.64
CA SER A 32 -10.80 -5.25 14.51
C SER A 32 -9.47 -5.98 14.77
N VAL A 33 -9.45 -6.83 15.80
CA VAL A 33 -8.32 -7.76 16.00
C VAL A 33 -8.22 -8.68 14.78
N GLY A 34 -7.02 -8.79 14.23
CA GLY A 34 -6.72 -9.51 13.00
C GLY A 34 -6.60 -8.62 11.76
N ASP A 35 -7.10 -7.37 11.80
CA ASP A 35 -6.95 -6.44 10.68
C ASP A 35 -5.50 -5.97 10.52
N PHE A 36 -5.06 -5.82 9.27
CA PHE A 36 -3.82 -5.15 8.94
C PHE A 36 -4.07 -3.65 8.77
N VAL A 37 -3.43 -2.85 9.62
CA VAL A 37 -3.64 -1.41 9.69
C VAL A 37 -2.32 -0.62 9.65
N ASP A 38 -2.39 0.61 9.16
CA ASP A 38 -1.36 1.62 9.33
C ASP A 38 -1.92 2.75 10.19
N VAL A 39 -1.26 3.01 11.30
CA VAL A 39 -1.62 4.06 12.27
C VAL A 39 -0.62 5.23 12.26
N GLY A 40 0.15 5.37 11.18
CA GLY A 40 1.13 6.42 10.95
C GLY A 40 2.52 6.15 11.55
N VAL A 41 2.59 5.62 12.76
CA VAL A 41 3.88 5.26 13.41
C VAL A 41 4.32 3.84 13.12
N CYS A 42 3.41 2.95 12.78
CA CYS A 42 3.69 1.59 12.31
C CYS A 42 2.52 1.04 11.51
N ALA A 43 2.83 0.07 10.65
CA ALA A 43 1.85 -0.77 9.96
C ALA A 43 2.02 -2.22 10.42
N GLY A 44 0.90 -2.92 10.62
CA GLY A 44 0.92 -4.31 11.07
C GLY A 44 -0.46 -4.86 11.40
N THR A 45 -0.49 -6.10 11.85
CA THR A 45 -1.72 -6.79 12.26
C THR A 45 -2.06 -6.47 13.71
N VAL A 46 -3.30 -6.07 13.96
CA VAL A 46 -3.81 -5.81 15.31
C VAL A 46 -3.96 -7.13 16.05
N GLU A 47 -3.24 -7.30 17.16
CA GLU A 47 -3.34 -8.48 18.02
C GLU A 47 -4.32 -8.30 19.19
N GLU A 48 -4.33 -7.11 19.76
CA GLU A 48 -5.14 -6.84 20.96
C GLU A 48 -5.50 -5.35 21.03
N ILE A 49 -6.75 -5.06 21.38
CA ILE A 49 -7.20 -3.74 21.78
C ILE A 49 -7.48 -3.78 23.28
N GLY A 50 -6.50 -3.35 24.05
CA GLY A 50 -6.61 -3.31 25.51
C GLY A 50 -7.18 -1.99 26.02
N MET A 51 -7.35 -1.89 27.34
CA MET A 51 -7.92 -0.70 27.99
C MET A 51 -7.05 0.56 27.80
N PHE A 52 -5.72 0.42 27.78
CA PHE A 52 -4.77 1.54 27.70
C PHE A 52 -3.96 1.54 26.42
N TYR A 53 -3.70 0.36 25.88
CA TYR A 53 -2.78 0.14 24.76
C TYR A 53 -3.41 -0.82 23.77
N THR A 54 -3.11 -0.58 22.51
CA THR A 54 -3.36 -1.53 21.41
C THR A 54 -2.02 -2.15 21.00
N LYS A 55 -2.01 -3.45 20.75
CA LYS A 55 -0.84 -4.22 20.31
C LYS A 55 -0.95 -4.49 18.82
N ILE A 56 0.12 -4.20 18.09
CA ILE A 56 0.23 -4.40 16.64
C ILE A 56 1.51 -5.17 16.35
N THR A 57 1.41 -6.25 15.59
CA THR A 57 2.57 -7.02 15.12
C THR A 57 2.91 -6.61 13.69
N THR A 58 4.12 -6.10 13.51
CA THR A 58 4.63 -5.68 12.20
C THR A 58 4.95 -6.89 11.31
N PRO A 59 5.04 -6.72 9.96
CA PRO A 59 5.37 -7.82 9.05
C PRO A 59 6.72 -8.51 9.32
N ASP A 60 7.67 -7.81 9.94
CA ASP A 60 8.94 -8.36 10.40
C ASP A 60 8.89 -8.94 11.82
N ASN A 61 7.67 -9.24 12.31
CA ASN A 61 7.36 -9.93 13.56
C ASN A 61 7.81 -9.19 14.84
N LYS A 62 7.72 -7.86 14.83
CA LYS A 62 7.92 -7.04 16.03
C LYS A 62 6.59 -6.68 16.66
N LEU A 63 6.48 -6.80 17.97
CA LEU A 63 5.33 -6.33 18.72
C LEU A 63 5.49 -4.86 19.06
N VAL A 64 4.57 -4.03 18.56
CA VAL A 64 4.49 -2.60 18.86
C VAL A 64 3.29 -2.37 19.77
N GLN A 65 3.51 -1.73 20.89
CA GLN A 65 2.46 -1.38 21.85
C GLN A 65 2.25 0.13 21.84
N LEU A 66 1.07 0.55 21.42
CA LEU A 66 0.72 1.96 21.23
C LEU A 66 -0.33 2.41 22.24
N PRO A 67 -0.17 3.59 22.87
CA PRO A 67 -1.20 4.17 23.71
C PRO A 67 -2.48 4.42 22.89
N ASN A 68 -3.64 4.04 23.39
CA ASN A 68 -4.91 4.22 22.68
C ASN A 68 -5.20 5.67 22.31
N SER A 69 -4.84 6.61 23.19
CA SER A 69 -4.98 8.06 22.93
C SER A 69 -4.19 8.52 21.68
N ALA A 70 -3.05 7.91 21.39
CA ALA A 70 -2.27 8.22 20.20
C ALA A 70 -2.95 7.70 18.94
N ILE A 71 -3.53 6.50 19.00
CA ILE A 71 -4.21 5.87 17.84
C ILE A 71 -5.48 6.66 17.46
N VAL A 72 -6.33 7.04 18.43
CA VAL A 72 -7.58 7.75 18.13
C VAL A 72 -7.37 9.14 17.55
N THR A 73 -6.19 9.72 17.72
CA THR A 73 -5.82 11.03 17.14
C THR A 73 -5.04 10.93 15.84
N ALA A 74 -4.62 9.71 15.47
CA ALA A 74 -3.89 9.44 14.22
C ALA A 74 -4.84 9.22 13.02
N ASN A 75 -4.28 9.36 11.81
CA ASN A 75 -4.94 8.82 10.63
C ASN A 75 -4.79 7.30 10.62
N ILE A 76 -5.90 6.61 10.50
CA ILE A 76 -5.92 5.14 10.47
C ILE A 76 -6.25 4.70 9.05
N THR A 77 -5.36 3.92 8.44
CA THR A 77 -5.63 3.21 7.18
C THR A 77 -5.85 1.75 7.50
N ASN A 78 -7.07 1.25 7.31
CA ASN A 78 -7.38 -0.17 7.47
C ASN A 78 -7.38 -0.85 6.10
N PHE A 79 -6.38 -1.71 5.86
CA PHE A 79 -6.23 -2.45 4.60
C PHE A 79 -7.12 -3.69 4.52
N SER A 80 -7.65 -4.15 5.65
CA SER A 80 -8.52 -5.34 5.74
C SER A 80 -10.01 -5.02 5.74
N ALA A 81 -10.38 -3.72 5.75
CA ALA A 81 -11.78 -3.29 5.84
C ALA A 81 -12.63 -3.71 4.63
N HIS A 82 -12.03 -3.92 3.47
CA HIS A 82 -12.72 -4.32 2.25
C HIS A 82 -12.24 -5.70 1.76
N PRO A 83 -13.13 -6.52 1.19
CA PRO A 83 -12.78 -7.87 0.72
C PRO A 83 -11.87 -7.85 -0.52
N THR A 84 -11.83 -6.74 -1.27
CA THR A 84 -11.01 -6.59 -2.46
C THR A 84 -10.07 -5.39 -2.34
N ARG A 85 -8.93 -5.49 -3.00
CA ARG A 85 -7.92 -4.44 -3.02
C ARG A 85 -7.37 -4.23 -4.42
N ARG A 86 -7.03 -2.98 -4.74
CA ARG A 86 -6.42 -2.63 -6.02
C ARG A 86 -4.91 -2.69 -5.92
N VAL A 87 -4.29 -3.49 -6.76
CA VAL A 87 -2.84 -3.53 -6.98
C VAL A 87 -2.49 -2.52 -8.07
N GLU A 88 -1.52 -1.66 -7.81
CA GLU A 88 -0.97 -0.74 -8.80
C GLU A 88 0.52 -1.05 -9.01
N LEU A 89 0.88 -1.31 -10.26
CA LEU A 89 2.24 -1.62 -10.66
C LEU A 89 2.69 -0.67 -11.75
N LYS A 90 3.93 -0.21 -11.67
CA LYS A 90 4.56 0.64 -12.66
C LYS A 90 5.61 -0.14 -13.42
N VAL A 91 5.61 0.03 -14.74
CA VAL A 91 6.59 -0.57 -15.63
C VAL A 91 6.94 0.41 -16.74
N SER A 92 8.20 0.40 -17.18
CA SER A 92 8.68 1.30 -18.23
C SER A 92 9.06 0.50 -19.48
N ALA A 93 8.70 1.06 -20.65
CA ALA A 93 9.07 0.52 -21.94
C ALA A 93 9.75 1.59 -22.81
N ALA A 94 10.54 1.14 -23.80
CA ALA A 94 11.22 2.02 -24.74
C ALA A 94 10.23 2.88 -25.54
N TYR A 95 10.68 4.05 -25.96
CA TYR A 95 9.90 4.93 -26.84
C TYR A 95 9.59 4.30 -28.22
N ASP A 96 10.43 3.35 -28.67
CA ASP A 96 10.26 2.67 -29.96
C ASP A 96 9.12 1.64 -29.95
N ALA A 97 8.68 1.21 -28.76
CA ALA A 97 7.55 0.30 -28.64
C ALA A 97 6.23 1.04 -28.78
N PRO A 98 5.31 0.61 -29.69
CA PRO A 98 4.00 1.23 -29.81
C PRO A 98 3.21 1.14 -28.52
N THR A 99 2.74 2.29 -28.00
CA THR A 99 2.07 2.36 -26.70
C THR A 99 0.85 1.44 -26.60
N GLY A 100 0.09 1.29 -27.69
CA GLY A 100 -1.06 0.39 -27.74
C GLY A 100 -0.67 -1.09 -27.61
N GLN A 101 0.48 -1.48 -28.19
CA GLN A 101 1.00 -2.85 -28.07
C GLN A 101 1.43 -3.15 -26.64
N VAL A 102 2.15 -2.22 -25.99
CA VAL A 102 2.57 -2.37 -24.60
C VAL A 102 1.37 -2.45 -23.68
N ALA A 103 0.40 -1.57 -23.83
CA ALA A 103 -0.82 -1.60 -23.03
C ALA A 103 -1.60 -2.92 -23.19
N ALA A 104 -1.78 -3.39 -24.45
CA ALA A 104 -2.46 -4.66 -24.71
C ALA A 104 -1.71 -5.87 -24.11
N LEU A 105 -0.38 -5.88 -24.18
CA LEU A 105 0.46 -6.91 -23.56
C LEU A 105 0.26 -6.97 -22.04
N LEU A 106 0.28 -5.81 -21.39
CA LEU A 106 0.12 -5.72 -19.94
C LEU A 106 -1.29 -6.11 -19.49
N VAL A 107 -2.32 -5.69 -20.23
CA VAL A 107 -3.72 -6.11 -19.98
C VAL A 107 -3.86 -7.63 -20.13
N LYS A 108 -3.25 -8.22 -21.17
CA LYS A 108 -3.25 -9.66 -21.37
C LYS A 108 -2.57 -10.38 -20.20
N LEU A 109 -1.37 -9.95 -19.81
CA LEU A 109 -0.64 -10.51 -18.67
C LEU A 109 -1.49 -10.49 -17.39
N ALA A 110 -2.15 -9.36 -17.11
CA ALA A 110 -3.02 -9.22 -15.97
C ALA A 110 -4.26 -10.15 -16.04
N GLY A 111 -4.88 -10.25 -17.22
CA GLY A 111 -6.08 -11.07 -17.44
C GLY A 111 -5.82 -12.58 -17.42
N GLU A 112 -4.58 -13.03 -17.66
CA GLU A 112 -4.17 -14.43 -17.57
C GLU A 112 -3.87 -14.86 -16.12
N HIS A 113 -3.76 -13.92 -15.18
CA HIS A 113 -3.48 -14.23 -13.78
C HIS A 113 -4.73 -14.73 -13.06
N PRO A 114 -4.73 -15.93 -12.45
CA PRO A 114 -5.94 -16.57 -11.92
C PRO A 114 -6.59 -15.85 -10.74
N LEU A 115 -5.82 -15.04 -9.99
CA LEU A 115 -6.29 -14.30 -8.81
C LEU A 115 -6.68 -12.85 -9.12
N VAL A 116 -6.50 -12.39 -10.36
CA VAL A 116 -6.97 -11.07 -10.79
C VAL A 116 -8.44 -11.15 -11.11
N LEU A 117 -9.22 -10.21 -10.57
CA LEU A 117 -10.66 -10.14 -10.81
C LEU A 117 -10.94 -9.61 -12.22
N ALA A 118 -11.96 -10.20 -12.86
CA ALA A 118 -12.42 -9.73 -14.16
C ALA A 118 -13.29 -8.45 -14.08
N ASP A 119 -13.86 -8.18 -12.92
CA ASP A 119 -14.64 -6.98 -12.65
C ASP A 119 -14.21 -6.39 -11.28
N PRO A 120 -13.69 -5.17 -11.24
CA PRO A 120 -13.34 -4.29 -12.38
C PRO A 120 -12.24 -4.85 -13.28
N GLU A 121 -12.36 -4.60 -14.58
CA GLU A 121 -11.37 -5.06 -15.57
C GLU A 121 -9.97 -4.47 -15.31
N PRO A 122 -8.88 -5.24 -15.61
CA PRO A 122 -7.53 -4.72 -15.61
C PRO A 122 -7.39 -3.48 -16.51
N ALA A 123 -6.82 -2.41 -15.97
CA ALA A 123 -6.61 -1.16 -16.69
C ALA A 123 -5.11 -0.83 -16.79
N VAL A 124 -4.68 -0.42 -17.96
CA VAL A 124 -3.30 0.02 -18.23
C VAL A 124 -3.34 1.38 -18.91
N HIS A 125 -2.58 2.33 -18.37
CA HIS A 125 -2.48 3.68 -18.93
C HIS A 125 -1.02 4.12 -18.98
N VAL A 126 -0.70 5.02 -19.89
CA VAL A 126 0.55 5.79 -19.80
C VAL A 126 0.41 6.72 -18.60
N GLU A 127 1.36 6.63 -17.68
CA GLU A 127 1.43 7.51 -16.51
C GLU A 127 2.28 8.73 -16.81
N GLU A 128 3.43 8.52 -17.47
CA GLU A 128 4.41 9.58 -17.71
C GLU A 128 5.26 9.25 -18.94
N TYR A 129 5.64 10.30 -19.67
CA TYR A 129 6.69 10.25 -20.68
C TYR A 129 7.99 10.73 -20.03
N GLY A 130 8.80 9.76 -19.54
CA GLY A 130 10.05 10.02 -18.84
C GLY A 130 11.21 10.31 -19.79
N ASP A 131 12.38 10.65 -19.23
CA ASP A 131 13.57 11.06 -19.99
C ASP A 131 14.09 9.98 -20.95
N SER A 132 13.95 8.71 -20.63
CA SER A 132 14.50 7.59 -21.42
C SER A 132 13.48 6.49 -21.71
N ALA A 133 12.28 6.56 -21.15
CA ALA A 133 11.25 5.53 -21.29
C ALA A 133 9.85 6.11 -21.07
N ILE A 134 8.84 5.42 -21.60
CA ILE A 134 7.44 5.66 -21.30
C ILE A 134 7.06 4.82 -20.09
N CYS A 135 6.58 5.47 -19.02
CA CYS A 135 6.11 4.79 -17.82
C CYS A 135 4.62 4.47 -17.95
N TYR A 136 4.28 3.22 -17.66
CA TYR A 136 2.91 2.72 -17.64
C TYR A 136 2.51 2.38 -16.22
N VAL A 137 1.26 2.63 -15.88
CA VAL A 137 0.63 2.16 -14.65
C VAL A 137 -0.39 1.08 -15.00
N MET A 138 -0.25 -0.08 -14.38
CA MET A 138 -1.21 -1.17 -14.44
C MET A 138 -1.98 -1.22 -13.14
N ARG A 139 -3.32 -1.28 -13.24
CA ARG A 139 -4.24 -1.35 -12.11
C ARG A 139 -5.09 -2.59 -12.25
N VAL A 140 -4.99 -3.48 -11.26
CA VAL A 140 -5.78 -4.71 -11.20
C VAL A 140 -6.43 -4.86 -9.83
N TRP A 141 -7.52 -5.58 -9.76
CA TRP A 141 -8.21 -5.89 -8.51
C TRP A 141 -8.05 -7.36 -8.17
N CYS A 142 -7.89 -7.65 -6.89
CA CYS A 142 -7.82 -9.02 -6.37
C CYS A 142 -8.49 -9.11 -4.99
N ALA A 143 -8.69 -10.32 -4.48
CA ALA A 143 -9.05 -10.48 -3.08
C ALA A 143 -7.93 -9.91 -2.18
N ASN A 144 -8.33 -9.38 -1.03
CA ASN A 144 -7.39 -8.71 -0.13
C ASN A 144 -6.24 -9.63 0.32
N ASP A 145 -6.55 -10.90 0.59
CA ASP A 145 -5.57 -11.90 1.02
C ASP A 145 -4.55 -12.25 -0.07
N ASP A 146 -4.93 -12.08 -1.34
CA ASP A 146 -4.09 -12.39 -2.49
C ASP A 146 -3.23 -11.20 -2.96
N TYR A 147 -3.33 -10.04 -2.29
CA TYR A 147 -2.69 -8.79 -2.73
C TYR A 147 -1.19 -8.95 -3.03
N TRP A 148 -0.44 -9.52 -2.11
CA TRP A 148 1.00 -9.65 -2.27
C TRP A 148 1.39 -10.73 -3.29
N THR A 149 0.61 -11.81 -3.41
CA THR A 149 0.79 -12.84 -4.44
C THR A 149 0.62 -12.22 -5.82
N VAL A 150 -0.51 -11.54 -6.05
CA VAL A 150 -0.77 -10.86 -7.34
C VAL A 150 0.27 -9.78 -7.63
N TYR A 151 0.67 -9.01 -6.61
CA TYR A 151 1.67 -7.96 -6.77
C TYR A 151 3.00 -8.50 -7.28
N TYR A 152 3.55 -9.54 -6.63
CA TYR A 152 4.84 -10.09 -7.01
C TYR A 152 4.78 -10.93 -8.27
N ASP A 153 3.75 -11.74 -8.47
CA ASP A 153 3.59 -12.56 -9.67
C ASP A 153 3.52 -11.70 -10.94
N LEU A 154 2.77 -10.60 -10.90
CA LEU A 154 2.69 -9.67 -12.02
C LEU A 154 3.99 -8.89 -12.21
N LEU A 155 4.64 -8.46 -11.14
CA LEU A 155 5.91 -7.74 -11.20
C LEU A 155 7.00 -8.62 -11.84
N ASP A 156 7.10 -9.88 -11.41
CA ASP A 156 8.03 -10.87 -11.96
C ASP A 156 7.67 -11.24 -13.41
N GLY A 157 6.39 -11.18 -13.76
CA GLY A 157 5.88 -11.49 -15.09
C GLY A 157 6.21 -10.44 -16.16
N PHE A 158 6.51 -9.17 -15.78
CA PHE A 158 6.77 -8.11 -16.75
C PHE A 158 7.95 -8.41 -17.67
N LYS A 159 9.09 -8.77 -17.12
CA LYS A 159 10.31 -8.98 -17.89
C LYS A 159 10.17 -10.12 -18.91
N PRO A 160 9.69 -11.32 -18.55
CA PRO A 160 9.44 -12.39 -19.50
C PRO A 160 8.43 -12.02 -20.59
N ALA A 161 7.34 -11.32 -20.22
CA ALA A 161 6.32 -10.91 -21.19
C ALA A 161 6.88 -9.91 -22.21
N PHE A 162 7.68 -8.96 -21.78
CA PHE A 162 8.33 -7.96 -22.63
C PHE A 162 9.35 -8.61 -23.57
N ASP A 163 10.19 -9.53 -23.05
CA ASP A 163 11.17 -10.25 -23.87
C ASP A 163 10.50 -11.08 -24.98
N GLN A 164 9.40 -11.77 -24.67
CA GLN A 164 8.64 -12.54 -25.65
C GLN A 164 7.98 -11.66 -26.72
N ALA A 165 7.56 -10.47 -26.34
CA ALA A 165 6.91 -9.50 -27.24
C ALA A 165 7.91 -8.62 -28.02
N GLY A 166 9.21 -8.73 -27.73
CA GLY A 166 10.25 -7.87 -28.31
C GLY A 166 10.16 -6.41 -27.86
N VAL A 167 9.57 -6.17 -26.67
CA VAL A 167 9.51 -4.85 -26.06
C VAL A 167 10.73 -4.66 -25.16
N GLU A 168 11.49 -3.59 -25.41
CA GLU A 168 12.68 -3.30 -24.63
C GLU A 168 12.35 -2.56 -23.32
N MET A 169 12.94 -3.03 -22.21
CA MET A 169 13.02 -2.30 -20.94
C MET A 169 14.33 -1.51 -20.95
N THR A 170 14.22 -0.18 -21.10
CA THR A 170 15.39 0.66 -21.39
C THR A 170 16.26 0.93 -20.17
N TYR A 171 17.55 1.12 -20.44
CA TYR A 171 18.50 1.78 -19.57
C TYR A 171 18.45 3.31 -19.78
N PRO A 172 19.03 4.13 -18.88
CA PRO A 172 19.17 5.55 -19.12
C PRO A 172 19.88 5.82 -20.45
N HIS A 173 19.27 6.61 -21.34
CA HIS A 173 19.82 7.01 -22.63
C HIS A 173 20.40 8.41 -22.58
N VAL A 174 21.53 8.59 -23.26
CA VAL A 174 22.15 9.90 -23.47
C VAL A 174 22.40 10.07 -24.97
N ASN A 175 21.81 11.11 -25.54
CA ASN A 175 22.09 11.51 -26.92
C ASN A 175 23.39 12.32 -26.98
N VAL A 176 24.41 11.79 -27.66
CA VAL A 176 25.70 12.44 -27.84
C VAL A 176 25.80 13.01 -29.25
N HIS A 177 25.80 14.33 -29.39
CA HIS A 177 26.06 15.00 -30.65
C HIS A 177 27.57 15.31 -30.79
N MET A 178 28.28 14.56 -31.64
CA MET A 178 29.67 14.87 -31.95
C MET A 178 29.75 15.98 -32.99
N VAL A 179 30.26 17.14 -32.59
CA VAL A 179 30.55 18.23 -33.50
C VAL A 179 31.96 18.01 -34.05
N GLY A 180 32.08 17.58 -35.30
CA GLY A 180 33.36 17.47 -35.98
C GLY A 180 33.99 18.87 -36.16
N ARG A 181 35.34 18.97 -35.96
CA ARG A 181 36.13 20.17 -36.32
C ARG A 181 36.38 20.18 -37.79
#